data_1b13c205394ff0ea49c4b792bed9e2fe
#
_entry.id   1b13c205394ff0ea49c4b792bed9e2fe
#
_cell.length_a   1.000
_cell.length_b   1.000
_cell.length_c   1.000
_cell.angle_alpha   90.00
_cell.angle_beta   90.00
_cell.angle_gamma   90.00
#
_symmetry.space_group_name_H-M   'P 1'
#
loop_
_entity.id
_entity.type
_entity.pdbx_description
1 polymer ?
#
loop_
_entity_poly.entity_id
_entity_poly.type
_entity_poly.pdbx_seq_one_letter_code
_entity_poly.pdbx_strand_id
1 'polypeptide(L)'
;MSDLGHDTPHASGPSLWPIAFAIGVACLLLGLVISWIVAAIGAVIAVLFGVLWAREVTRDVREEVPHVEPETRAVADEPAVAAAASTQEPLEGYTRSRFLEASTLGLGAAIGAIVTLPVLGFTVLPSFTNLDETEADLGPIENFPEGTFVIATYLAQKAQGEVSRRTSFVRYNGLVENPANQGRREPSFTILYSRCVHLGCPVHPNGPIDEEAATKVGGVELRPVLAQSFGCPCHGGLYDSEGNRRAGPPVRSLDRQEYSIRNGHLVLGPNYAVGNVSGTGATAAISRYPWSVPGTHVDGIEAWLYPIVPSQVTG
;
A
#
# COMPACT_ATOMS: atom_id res chain seq x y z
N MET A 1 -57.47 -26.31 -38.75
CA MET A 1 -56.02 -26.39 -38.52
C MET A 1 -55.61 -24.98 -38.10
N SER A 2 -55.61 -24.74 -36.81
CA SER A 2 -55.29 -23.47 -36.18
C SER A 2 -53.81 -23.47 -35.85
N ASP A 3 -53.12 -22.50 -36.45
CA ASP A 3 -51.72 -22.27 -36.28
C ASP A 3 -51.46 -21.70 -34.87
N LEU A 4 -50.91 -22.51 -34.00
CA LEU A 4 -50.46 -22.09 -32.67
C LEU A 4 -49.10 -21.45 -32.86
N GLY A 5 -49.10 -20.12 -33.04
CA GLY A 5 -47.88 -19.33 -32.98
C GLY A 5 -47.20 -19.53 -31.63
N HIS A 6 -46.10 -20.25 -31.63
CA HIS A 6 -45.16 -20.27 -30.51
C HIS A 6 -44.46 -18.94 -30.46
N ASP A 7 -44.90 -18.08 -29.54
CA ASP A 7 -44.12 -16.94 -29.11
C ASP A 7 -42.83 -17.48 -28.38
N THR A 8 -41.76 -17.54 -29.14
CA THR A 8 -40.45 -17.79 -28.54
C THR A 8 -40.08 -16.57 -27.68
N PRO A 9 -39.75 -16.75 -26.41
CA PRO A 9 -39.31 -15.65 -25.57
C PRO A 9 -38.08 -15.02 -26.24
N HIS A 10 -38.19 -13.71 -26.52
CA HIS A 10 -37.06 -12.93 -27.04
C HIS A 10 -35.94 -12.94 -25.99
N ALA A 11 -34.97 -13.83 -26.19
CA ALA A 11 -33.72 -13.75 -25.43
C ALA A 11 -33.04 -12.40 -25.74
N SER A 12 -32.88 -11.55 -24.75
CA SER A 12 -32.10 -10.33 -24.87
C SER A 12 -30.74 -10.61 -25.50
N GLY A 13 -30.37 -9.85 -26.53
CA GLY A 13 -29.11 -10.04 -27.23
C GLY A 13 -27.90 -9.95 -26.27
N PRO A 14 -26.74 -10.54 -26.62
CA PRO A 14 -25.57 -10.50 -25.76
C PRO A 14 -25.12 -9.04 -25.51
N SER A 15 -25.20 -8.62 -24.26
CA SER A 15 -24.76 -7.30 -23.82
C SER A 15 -23.25 -7.26 -23.63
N LEU A 16 -22.58 -6.22 -24.14
CA LEU A 16 -21.14 -6.00 -23.96
C LEU A 16 -20.80 -5.14 -22.73
N TRP A 17 -21.82 -4.56 -22.07
CA TRP A 17 -21.62 -3.67 -20.92
C TRP A 17 -20.95 -4.34 -19.72
N PRO A 18 -21.28 -5.60 -19.35
CA PRO A 18 -20.60 -6.28 -18.26
C PRO A 18 -19.10 -6.47 -18.47
N ILE A 19 -18.70 -6.73 -19.73
CA ILE A 19 -17.27 -6.89 -20.07
C ILE A 19 -16.55 -5.54 -19.94
N ALA A 20 -17.14 -4.46 -20.46
CA ALA A 20 -16.56 -3.14 -20.34
C ALA A 20 -16.49 -2.67 -18.87
N PHE A 21 -17.50 -2.99 -18.06
CA PHE A 21 -17.48 -2.74 -16.62
C PHE A 21 -16.33 -3.50 -15.94
N ALA A 22 -16.15 -4.79 -16.24
CA ALA A 22 -15.08 -5.61 -15.68
C ALA A 22 -13.68 -5.07 -16.06
N ILE A 23 -13.50 -4.59 -17.31
CA ILE A 23 -12.27 -3.92 -17.74
C ILE A 23 -12.03 -2.64 -16.93
N GLY A 24 -13.06 -1.84 -16.71
CA GLY A 24 -12.97 -0.63 -15.88
C GLY A 24 -12.52 -0.93 -14.45
N VAL A 25 -13.11 -1.97 -13.83
CA VAL A 25 -12.71 -2.43 -12.48
C VAL A 25 -11.27 -2.94 -12.46
N ALA A 26 -10.86 -3.72 -13.46
CA ALA A 26 -9.47 -4.19 -13.55
C ALA A 26 -8.47 -3.03 -13.70
N CYS A 27 -8.78 -2.05 -14.56
CA CYS A 27 -7.97 -0.84 -14.72
C CYS A 27 -7.91 -0.01 -13.42
N LEU A 28 -9.03 0.11 -12.70
CA LEU A 28 -9.06 0.78 -11.40
C LEU A 28 -8.11 0.10 -10.41
N LEU A 29 -8.22 -1.22 -10.25
CA LEU A 29 -7.40 -1.98 -9.31
C LEU A 29 -5.91 -1.95 -9.67
N LEU A 30 -5.57 -2.13 -10.95
CA LEU A 30 -4.20 -1.99 -11.43
C LEU A 30 -3.68 -0.56 -11.25
N GLY A 31 -4.53 0.42 -11.53
CA GLY A 31 -4.18 1.82 -11.40
C GLY A 31 -3.85 2.23 -9.97
N LEU A 32 -4.51 1.67 -8.97
CA LEU A 32 -4.19 1.90 -7.55
C LEU A 32 -2.76 1.49 -7.19
N VAL A 33 -2.19 0.53 -7.93
CA VAL A 33 -0.81 0.06 -7.72
C VAL A 33 0.20 0.85 -8.57
N ILE A 34 -0.15 1.21 -9.81
CA ILE A 34 0.79 1.75 -10.79
C ILE A 34 0.74 3.29 -10.84
N SER A 35 -0.47 3.87 -10.93
CA SER A 35 -0.65 5.32 -11.13
C SER A 35 -2.07 5.75 -10.84
N TRP A 36 -2.24 6.78 -10.03
CA TRP A 36 -3.55 7.35 -9.74
C TRP A 36 -4.33 7.82 -10.99
N ILE A 37 -3.63 8.20 -12.08
CA ILE A 37 -4.26 8.58 -13.35
C ILE A 37 -4.95 7.36 -13.97
N VAL A 38 -4.29 6.20 -13.99
CA VAL A 38 -4.86 4.95 -14.50
C VAL A 38 -6.02 4.51 -13.63
N ALA A 39 -5.93 4.65 -12.30
CA ALA A 39 -7.02 4.39 -11.37
C ALA A 39 -8.24 5.28 -11.65
N ALA A 40 -8.04 6.57 -11.86
CA ALA A 40 -9.10 7.51 -12.17
C ALA A 40 -9.80 7.18 -13.49
N ILE A 41 -9.05 6.84 -14.54
CA ILE A 41 -9.60 6.40 -15.82
C ILE A 41 -10.42 5.12 -15.65
N GLY A 42 -9.88 4.12 -14.92
CA GLY A 42 -10.57 2.87 -14.61
C GLY A 42 -11.88 3.11 -13.86
N ALA A 43 -11.88 4.01 -12.87
CA ALA A 43 -13.08 4.40 -12.12
C ALA A 43 -14.16 5.00 -13.02
N VAL A 44 -13.78 5.92 -13.91
CA VAL A 44 -14.72 6.54 -14.86
C VAL A 44 -15.34 5.49 -15.79
N ILE A 45 -14.53 4.58 -16.32
CA ILE A 45 -14.99 3.48 -17.19
C ILE A 45 -15.94 2.57 -16.40
N ALA A 46 -15.58 2.15 -15.20
CA ALA A 46 -16.42 1.27 -14.37
C ALA A 46 -17.77 1.92 -14.04
N VAL A 47 -17.78 3.19 -13.63
CA VAL A 47 -19.04 3.90 -13.32
C VAL A 47 -19.91 4.05 -14.56
N LEU A 48 -19.34 4.49 -15.69
CA LEU A 48 -20.07 4.69 -16.93
C LEU A 48 -20.74 3.39 -17.40
N PHE A 49 -19.96 2.34 -17.55
CA PHE A 49 -20.45 1.06 -18.06
C PHE A 49 -21.30 0.31 -17.04
N GLY A 50 -21.05 0.49 -15.74
CA GLY A 50 -21.92 -0.03 -14.69
C GLY A 50 -23.32 0.60 -14.72
N VAL A 51 -23.41 1.91 -14.93
CA VAL A 51 -24.71 2.62 -15.07
C VAL A 51 -25.43 2.20 -16.35
N LEU A 52 -24.72 2.06 -17.46
CA LEU A 52 -25.32 1.61 -18.73
C LEU A 52 -25.86 0.19 -18.61
N TRP A 53 -25.11 -0.70 -17.98
CA TRP A 53 -25.57 -2.07 -17.72
C TRP A 53 -26.78 -2.12 -16.78
N ALA A 54 -26.74 -1.39 -15.68
CA ALA A 54 -27.88 -1.32 -14.76
C ALA A 54 -29.14 -0.79 -15.45
N ARG A 55 -29.01 0.19 -16.37
CA ARG A 55 -30.13 0.73 -17.15
C ARG A 55 -30.68 -0.30 -18.14
N GLU A 56 -29.83 -1.09 -18.76
CA GLU A 56 -30.26 -2.16 -19.67
C GLU A 56 -31.06 -3.21 -18.91
N VAL A 57 -30.52 -3.76 -17.82
CA VAL A 57 -31.20 -4.74 -16.98
C VAL A 57 -32.54 -4.22 -16.46
N THR A 58 -32.59 -2.96 -16.04
CA THR A 58 -33.85 -2.37 -15.56
C THR A 58 -34.88 -2.10 -16.68
N ARG A 59 -34.45 -1.94 -17.94
CA ARG A 59 -35.34 -1.86 -19.09
C ARG A 59 -35.96 -3.21 -19.42
N ASP A 60 -35.14 -4.26 -19.52
CA ASP A 60 -35.59 -5.62 -19.82
C ASP A 60 -36.62 -6.10 -18.79
N VAL A 61 -36.38 -5.83 -17.48
CA VAL A 61 -37.35 -6.15 -16.42
C VAL A 61 -38.66 -5.38 -16.55
N ARG A 62 -38.65 -4.18 -17.15
CA ARG A 62 -39.83 -3.36 -17.33
C ARG A 62 -40.66 -3.79 -18.55
N GLU A 63 -40.02 -4.31 -19.60
CA GLU A 63 -40.68 -4.80 -20.82
C GLU A 63 -41.24 -6.22 -20.61
N GLU A 64 -40.70 -7.03 -19.70
CA GLU A 64 -41.21 -8.39 -19.39
C GLU A 64 -42.45 -8.43 -18.50
N VAL A 65 -42.94 -7.31 -17.97
CA VAL A 65 -44.24 -7.30 -17.27
C VAL A 65 -45.35 -7.22 -18.33
N PRO A 66 -45.99 -8.35 -18.66
CA PRO A 66 -47.12 -8.30 -19.59
C PRO A 66 -48.19 -7.42 -18.97
N HIS A 67 -48.63 -6.37 -19.70
CA HIS A 67 -49.87 -5.72 -19.40
C HIS A 67 -50.97 -6.75 -19.58
N VAL A 68 -51.35 -7.38 -18.46
CA VAL A 68 -52.59 -8.16 -18.42
C VAL A 68 -53.71 -7.16 -18.53
N GLU A 69 -54.17 -6.93 -19.76
CA GLU A 69 -55.45 -6.27 -19.98
C GLU A 69 -56.52 -7.07 -19.24
N PRO A 70 -57.33 -6.44 -18.39
CA PRO A 70 -58.42 -7.15 -17.75
C PRO A 70 -59.37 -7.63 -18.84
N GLU A 71 -59.37 -8.93 -19.15
CA GLU A 71 -60.38 -9.58 -19.97
C GLU A 71 -61.74 -9.25 -19.39
N THR A 72 -62.47 -8.38 -20.09
CA THR A 72 -63.86 -8.05 -19.82
C THR A 72 -64.69 -9.31 -20.20
N ARG A 73 -64.74 -10.27 -19.27
CA ARG A 73 -65.67 -11.40 -19.41
C ARG A 73 -67.06 -10.85 -19.24
N ALA A 74 -67.77 -10.72 -20.34
CA ALA A 74 -69.22 -10.44 -20.34
C ALA A 74 -69.93 -11.57 -19.56
N VAL A 75 -70.30 -11.27 -18.34
CA VAL A 75 -71.24 -12.08 -17.57
C VAL A 75 -72.62 -11.43 -17.73
N ALA A 76 -73.50 -12.20 -18.34
CA ALA A 76 -74.93 -11.85 -18.51
C ALA A 76 -75.63 -11.70 -17.16
N ASP A 77 -76.43 -10.69 -17.08
CA ASP A 77 -77.57 -10.42 -16.20
C ASP A 77 -77.78 -11.24 -14.93
N GLU A 78 -77.51 -10.59 -13.81
CA GLU A 78 -78.18 -10.84 -12.52
C GLU A 78 -78.40 -9.48 -11.78
N PRO A 79 -79.53 -9.28 -11.08
CA PRO A 79 -79.98 -7.93 -10.71
C PRO A 79 -79.28 -7.39 -9.47
N ALA A 80 -79.12 -6.09 -9.49
CA ALA A 80 -78.49 -5.23 -8.55
C ALA A 80 -78.87 -5.42 -7.08
N VAL A 81 -77.85 -5.73 -6.24
CA VAL A 81 -77.83 -5.36 -4.82
C VAL A 81 -76.81 -4.23 -4.65
N ALA A 82 -77.33 -3.06 -4.31
CA ALA A 82 -76.51 -1.90 -4.03
C ALA A 82 -75.59 -2.18 -2.80
N ALA A 83 -74.34 -2.44 -3.04
CA ALA A 83 -73.31 -2.40 -2.03
C ALA A 83 -72.49 -1.13 -2.19
N ALA A 84 -72.43 -0.35 -1.14
CA ALA A 84 -71.66 0.88 -1.05
C ALA A 84 -70.24 0.70 -1.56
N ALA A 85 -69.88 1.41 -2.62
CA ALA A 85 -68.54 1.51 -3.14
C ALA A 85 -67.66 2.20 -2.08
N SER A 86 -66.95 1.42 -1.30
CA SER A 86 -65.77 1.95 -0.60
C SER A 86 -64.70 2.15 -1.67
N THR A 87 -64.41 3.38 -2.00
CA THR A 87 -63.26 3.81 -2.76
C THR A 87 -62.01 3.56 -1.92
N GLN A 88 -61.59 2.31 -1.78
CA GLN A 88 -60.25 1.99 -1.34
C GLN A 88 -59.35 2.12 -2.57
N GLU A 89 -58.57 3.18 -2.60
CA GLU A 89 -57.36 3.20 -3.46
C GLU A 89 -56.60 1.90 -3.23
N PRO A 90 -56.19 1.19 -4.30
CA PRO A 90 -55.36 0.02 -4.14
C PRO A 90 -54.06 0.48 -3.47
N LEU A 91 -53.89 0.19 -2.20
CA LEU A 91 -52.57 0.21 -1.61
C LEU A 91 -51.70 -0.65 -2.51
N GLU A 92 -50.74 -0.02 -3.24
CA GLU A 92 -49.72 -0.74 -3.99
C GLU A 92 -49.02 -1.69 -2.99
N GLY A 93 -49.58 -2.89 -2.88
CA GLY A 93 -49.03 -3.89 -1.99
C GLY A 93 -47.63 -4.26 -2.47
N TYR A 94 -46.67 -4.01 -1.65
CA TYR A 94 -45.33 -4.56 -1.85
C TYR A 94 -45.48 -6.06 -2.05
N THR A 95 -45.26 -6.53 -3.27
CA THR A 95 -45.32 -7.96 -3.55
C THR A 95 -44.26 -8.70 -2.75
N ARG A 96 -44.55 -9.92 -2.28
CA ARG A 96 -43.60 -10.74 -1.53
C ARG A 96 -42.26 -10.85 -2.26
N SER A 97 -42.29 -10.91 -3.58
CA SER A 97 -41.11 -10.96 -4.43
C SER A 97 -40.23 -9.70 -4.27
N ARG A 98 -40.81 -8.51 -4.36
CA ARG A 98 -40.05 -7.25 -4.17
C ARG A 98 -39.51 -7.11 -2.76
N PHE A 99 -40.27 -7.55 -1.75
CA PHE A 99 -39.80 -7.53 -0.37
C PHE A 99 -38.58 -8.45 -0.17
N LEU A 100 -38.63 -9.69 -0.69
CA LEU A 100 -37.51 -10.63 -0.60
C LEU A 100 -36.31 -10.14 -1.36
N GLU A 101 -36.49 -9.61 -2.56
CA GLU A 101 -35.40 -9.04 -3.36
C GLU A 101 -34.73 -7.84 -2.65
N ALA A 102 -35.52 -6.87 -2.21
CA ALA A 102 -34.99 -5.72 -1.48
C ALA A 102 -34.29 -6.11 -0.18
N SER A 103 -34.84 -7.10 0.55
CA SER A 103 -34.23 -7.62 1.77
C SER A 103 -32.91 -8.34 1.50
N THR A 104 -32.84 -9.16 0.46
CA THR A 104 -31.62 -9.88 0.09
C THR A 104 -30.54 -8.92 -0.37
N LEU A 105 -30.88 -7.97 -1.23
CA LEU A 105 -29.94 -6.95 -1.71
C LEU A 105 -29.50 -6.03 -0.57
N GLY A 106 -30.43 -5.59 0.28
CA GLY A 106 -30.12 -4.75 1.44
C GLY A 106 -29.21 -5.44 2.46
N LEU A 107 -29.50 -6.67 2.79
CA LEU A 107 -28.68 -7.47 3.70
C LEU A 107 -27.30 -7.76 3.08
N GLY A 108 -27.26 -8.14 1.80
CA GLY A 108 -26.02 -8.37 1.07
C GLY A 108 -25.16 -7.11 1.00
N ALA A 109 -25.75 -5.96 0.74
CA ALA A 109 -25.06 -4.67 0.74
C ALA A 109 -24.53 -4.30 2.12
N ALA A 110 -25.32 -4.53 3.17
CA ALA A 110 -24.88 -4.27 4.56
C ALA A 110 -23.69 -5.15 4.96
N ILE A 111 -23.76 -6.46 4.70
CA ILE A 111 -22.65 -7.39 4.97
C ILE A 111 -21.42 -7.00 4.12
N GLY A 112 -21.62 -6.73 2.85
CA GLY A 112 -20.56 -6.28 1.95
C GLY A 112 -19.88 -5.00 2.45
N ALA A 113 -20.63 -4.01 2.89
CA ALA A 113 -20.09 -2.77 3.45
C ALA A 113 -19.31 -2.99 4.74
N ILE A 114 -19.85 -3.79 5.68
CA ILE A 114 -19.19 -4.09 6.96
C ILE A 114 -17.82 -4.76 6.75
N VAL A 115 -17.69 -5.61 5.73
CA VAL A 115 -16.43 -6.28 5.42
C VAL A 115 -15.52 -5.40 4.55
N THR A 116 -16.06 -4.80 3.51
CA THR A 116 -15.27 -4.09 2.49
C THR A 116 -14.71 -2.76 3.01
N LEU A 117 -15.47 -2.00 3.81
CA LEU A 117 -15.02 -0.70 4.30
C LEU A 117 -13.77 -0.79 5.19
N PRO A 118 -13.69 -1.71 6.17
CA PRO A 118 -12.45 -1.89 6.94
C PRO A 118 -11.27 -2.36 6.06
N VAL A 119 -11.52 -3.29 5.12
CA VAL A 119 -10.47 -3.78 4.22
C VAL A 119 -9.94 -2.64 3.33
N LEU A 120 -10.83 -1.84 2.74
CA LEU A 120 -10.44 -0.64 1.98
C LEU A 120 -9.71 0.38 2.86
N GLY A 121 -10.18 0.60 4.08
CA GLY A 121 -9.49 1.44 5.04
C GLY A 121 -8.07 0.97 5.31
N PHE A 122 -7.88 -0.32 5.55
CA PHE A 122 -6.56 -0.90 5.80
C PHE A 122 -5.62 -0.85 4.60
N THR A 123 -6.13 -0.95 3.38
CA THR A 123 -5.32 -0.95 2.16
C THR A 123 -5.03 0.46 1.65
N VAL A 124 -5.95 1.40 1.81
CA VAL A 124 -5.87 2.73 1.20
C VAL A 124 -5.36 3.79 2.17
N LEU A 125 -5.84 3.80 3.42
CA LEU A 125 -5.48 4.82 4.40
C LEU A 125 -3.97 4.93 4.70
N PRO A 126 -3.18 3.84 4.79
CA PRO A 126 -1.74 3.96 5.05
C PRO A 126 -1.00 4.79 4.01
N SER A 127 -1.46 4.78 2.75
CA SER A 127 -0.86 5.57 1.67
C SER A 127 -1.05 7.09 1.84
N PHE A 128 -2.01 7.51 2.65
CA PHE A 128 -2.33 8.91 2.93
C PHE A 128 -1.93 9.36 4.34
N THR A 129 -1.54 8.41 5.19
CA THR A 129 -1.00 8.75 6.52
C THR A 129 0.50 8.97 6.39
N ASN A 130 0.93 10.23 6.37
CA ASN A 130 2.32 10.55 6.64
C ASN A 130 2.60 10.13 8.09
N LEU A 131 3.26 9.01 8.26
CA LEU A 131 3.88 8.68 9.52
C LEU A 131 5.06 9.62 9.63
N ASP A 132 4.92 10.70 10.38
CA ASP A 132 6.03 11.56 10.72
C ASP A 132 7.13 10.67 11.31
N GLU A 133 8.24 10.51 10.57
CA GLU A 133 9.40 9.82 11.08
C GLU A 133 9.93 10.66 12.23
N THR A 134 9.61 10.23 13.44
CA THR A 134 10.08 10.90 14.65
C THR A 134 11.58 10.70 14.76
N GLU A 135 12.29 11.79 14.95
CA GLU A 135 13.72 11.76 15.23
C GLU A 135 14.00 10.87 16.45
N ALA A 136 15.01 10.01 16.33
CA ALA A 136 15.41 9.10 17.39
C ALA A 136 16.76 9.55 17.98
N ASP A 137 16.76 9.96 19.24
CA ASP A 137 17.97 10.26 20.00
C ASP A 137 18.64 8.96 20.45
N LEU A 138 19.82 8.65 19.90
CA LEU A 138 20.61 7.48 20.21
C LEU A 138 21.55 7.70 21.41
N GLY A 139 21.60 8.90 21.95
CA GLY A 139 22.45 9.25 23.08
C GLY A 139 23.79 9.87 22.69
N PRO A 140 24.69 10.01 23.68
CA PRO A 140 25.98 10.67 23.49
C PRO A 140 26.85 10.02 22.42
N ILE A 141 27.57 10.85 21.64
CA ILE A 141 28.48 10.35 20.57
C ILE A 141 29.63 9.52 21.12
N GLU A 142 29.99 9.68 22.38
CA GLU A 142 31.01 8.92 23.06
C GLU A 142 30.67 7.41 23.17
N ASN A 143 29.40 7.05 23.02
CA ASN A 143 28.96 5.66 23.01
C ASN A 143 29.28 4.93 21.69
N PHE A 144 29.83 5.62 20.71
CA PHE A 144 30.15 5.07 19.40
C PHE A 144 31.65 5.04 19.16
N PRO A 145 32.30 3.90 19.35
CA PRO A 145 33.74 3.75 19.10
C PRO A 145 34.07 4.05 17.63
N GLU A 146 35.18 4.79 17.41
CA GLU A 146 35.60 5.14 16.05
C GLU A 146 35.94 3.88 15.23
N GLY A 147 35.45 3.83 13.98
CA GLY A 147 35.71 2.75 13.03
C GLY A 147 34.93 1.46 13.30
N THR A 148 34.25 1.33 14.43
CA THR A 148 33.45 0.15 14.80
C THR A 148 31.98 0.39 14.55
N PHE A 149 31.29 -0.58 13.95
CA PHE A 149 29.83 -0.52 13.87
C PHE A 149 29.18 -0.81 15.22
N VAL A 150 28.10 -0.08 15.50
CA VAL A 150 27.24 -0.29 16.66
C VAL A 150 25.84 -0.61 16.12
N ILE A 151 25.28 -1.73 16.56
CA ILE A 151 23.88 -2.08 16.31
C ILE A 151 23.05 -1.22 17.27
N ALA A 152 22.37 -0.22 16.74
CA ALA A 152 21.48 0.64 17.52
C ALA A 152 20.04 0.17 17.33
N THR A 153 19.39 -0.27 18.41
CA THR A 153 17.99 -0.65 18.44
C THR A 153 17.20 0.37 19.24
N TYR A 154 16.20 0.98 18.63
CA TYR A 154 15.44 2.09 19.20
C TYR A 154 13.96 2.04 18.81
N LEU A 155 13.11 2.82 19.48
CA LEU A 155 11.71 3.03 19.10
C LEU A 155 11.62 4.28 18.24
N ALA A 156 11.23 4.12 16.98
CA ALA A 156 11.03 5.26 16.06
C ALA A 156 9.87 6.17 16.52
N GLN A 157 8.83 5.57 17.11
CA GLN A 157 7.70 6.29 17.69
C GLN A 157 7.38 5.71 19.08
N LYS A 158 7.81 6.41 20.12
CA LYS A 158 7.62 5.94 21.51
C LYS A 158 6.16 5.65 21.85
N ALA A 159 5.23 6.41 21.29
CA ALA A 159 3.79 6.23 21.53
C ALA A 159 3.25 4.90 20.97
N GLN A 160 3.89 4.33 19.94
CA GLN A 160 3.51 3.05 19.35
C GLN A 160 4.20 1.85 20.03
N GLY A 161 5.14 2.09 20.94
CA GLY A 161 5.87 1.04 21.65
C GLY A 161 6.66 0.12 20.71
N GLU A 162 6.65 -1.18 21.02
CA GLU A 162 7.45 -2.20 20.34
C GLU A 162 7.21 -2.35 18.84
N VAL A 163 6.03 -1.98 18.35
CA VAL A 163 5.70 -2.02 16.92
C VAL A 163 6.58 -1.05 16.11
N SER A 164 7.00 0.03 16.75
CA SER A 164 7.89 1.03 16.16
C SER A 164 9.38 0.72 16.32
N ARG A 165 9.74 -0.45 16.85
CA ARG A 165 11.15 -0.84 17.04
C ARG A 165 11.87 -0.90 15.70
N ARG A 166 13.00 -0.22 15.61
CA ARG A 166 13.87 -0.15 14.44
C ARG A 166 15.30 -0.47 14.85
N THR A 167 16.09 -0.86 13.87
CA THR A 167 17.52 -1.13 14.05
C THR A 167 18.30 -0.43 12.94
N SER A 168 19.41 0.18 13.30
CA SER A 168 20.37 0.76 12.37
C SER A 168 21.80 0.38 12.76
N PHE A 169 22.65 0.31 11.76
CA PHE A 169 24.09 0.06 11.96
C PHE A 169 24.82 1.40 11.88
N VAL A 170 25.37 1.82 13.00
CA VAL A 170 25.98 3.14 13.17
C VAL A 170 27.47 2.97 13.29
N ARG A 171 28.26 3.62 12.43
CA ARG A 171 29.70 3.69 12.54
C ARG A 171 30.14 5.15 12.66
N TYR A 172 30.86 5.46 13.71
CA TYR A 172 31.51 6.74 13.85
C TYR A 172 32.82 6.75 13.02
N ASN A 173 32.95 7.71 12.11
CA ASN A 173 34.09 7.85 11.19
C ASN A 173 35.15 8.83 11.68
N GLY A 174 35.04 9.32 12.90
CA GLY A 174 35.90 10.36 13.45
C GLY A 174 35.44 11.79 13.11
N LEU A 175 36.31 12.73 13.37
CA LEU A 175 36.09 14.15 13.09
C LEU A 175 36.60 14.49 11.68
N VAL A 176 35.74 15.08 10.87
CA VAL A 176 36.04 15.46 9.48
C VAL A 176 35.92 16.98 9.30
N GLU A 177 36.77 17.55 8.49
CA GLU A 177 36.65 18.94 8.09
C GLU A 177 35.43 19.11 7.18
N ASN A 178 34.49 19.98 7.58
CA ASN A 178 33.33 20.33 6.78
C ASN A 178 33.63 21.62 6.00
N PRO A 179 33.83 21.53 4.66
CA PRO A 179 34.10 22.70 3.84
C PRO A 179 32.97 23.76 3.88
N ALA A 180 31.72 23.29 4.04
CA ALA A 180 30.56 24.17 4.13
C ALA A 180 30.49 24.94 5.44
N ASN A 181 31.25 24.56 6.47
CA ASN A 181 31.27 25.17 7.78
C ASN A 181 32.64 25.77 8.14
N GLN A 182 33.26 26.44 7.19
CA GLN A 182 34.55 27.13 7.34
C GLN A 182 35.71 26.23 7.81
N GLY A 183 35.71 24.94 7.41
CA GLY A 183 36.73 23.99 7.80
C GLY A 183 36.61 23.50 9.25
N ARG A 184 35.51 23.76 9.95
CA ARG A 184 35.29 23.25 11.30
C ARG A 184 35.19 21.71 11.25
N ARG A 185 35.88 21.08 12.19
CA ARG A 185 35.80 19.60 12.31
C ARG A 185 34.49 19.19 12.97
N GLU A 186 33.76 18.32 12.30
CA GLU A 186 32.46 17.83 12.76
C GLU A 186 32.47 16.28 12.84
N PRO A 187 31.72 15.68 13.76
CA PRO A 187 31.57 14.24 13.83
C PRO A 187 30.89 13.71 12.56
N SER A 188 31.50 12.68 11.95
CA SER A 188 30.95 12.01 10.78
C SER A 188 30.50 10.61 11.11
N PHE A 189 29.33 10.23 10.60
CA PHE A 189 28.75 8.92 10.81
C PHE A 189 28.34 8.25 9.50
N THR A 190 28.54 6.92 9.44
CA THR A 190 27.90 6.06 8.44
C THR A 190 26.75 5.35 9.14
N ILE A 191 25.51 5.60 8.68
CA ILE A 191 24.32 5.03 9.30
C ILE A 191 23.53 4.26 8.23
N LEU A 192 23.53 2.92 8.36
CA LEU A 192 22.85 2.01 7.46
C LEU A 192 21.54 1.53 8.11
N TYR A 193 20.44 1.61 7.38
CA TYR A 193 19.18 1.06 7.85
C TYR A 193 19.18 -0.45 7.70
N SER A 194 18.74 -1.18 8.73
CA SER A 194 18.87 -2.65 8.79
C SER A 194 17.82 -3.43 8.00
N ARG A 195 17.22 -2.82 6.98
CA ARG A 195 16.24 -3.48 6.11
C ARG A 195 16.80 -3.67 4.72
N CYS A 196 16.66 -4.90 4.22
CA CYS A 196 17.07 -5.26 2.87
C CYS A 196 16.20 -4.55 1.84
N VAL A 197 16.83 -3.89 0.88
CA VAL A 197 16.14 -3.15 -0.18
C VAL A 197 15.45 -4.06 -1.22
N HIS A 198 15.56 -5.39 -1.09
CA HIS A 198 14.81 -6.32 -1.92
C HIS A 198 13.35 -6.42 -1.45
N LEU A 199 13.11 -6.96 -0.24
CA LEU A 199 11.76 -7.17 0.31
C LEU A 199 11.66 -6.84 1.81
N GLY A 200 12.51 -5.98 2.32
CA GLY A 200 12.44 -5.50 3.70
C GLY A 200 12.84 -6.48 4.79
N CYS A 201 13.43 -7.63 4.44
CA CYS A 201 13.92 -8.57 5.44
C CYS A 201 14.98 -7.93 6.34
N PRO A 202 15.10 -8.32 7.62
CA PRO A 202 16.20 -7.87 8.47
C PRO A 202 17.55 -8.25 7.86
N VAL A 203 18.47 -7.30 7.83
CA VAL A 203 19.85 -7.49 7.45
C VAL A 203 20.67 -7.71 8.72
N HIS A 204 21.63 -8.61 8.69
CA HIS A 204 22.50 -8.92 9.81
C HIS A 204 23.94 -8.53 9.50
N PRO A 205 24.70 -8.01 10.48
CA PRO A 205 26.11 -7.77 10.31
C PRO A 205 26.88 -9.11 10.29
N ASN A 206 27.84 -9.22 9.40
CA ASN A 206 28.75 -10.37 9.34
C ASN A 206 30.00 -10.06 10.17
N GLY A 207 29.98 -10.50 11.41
CA GLY A 207 31.07 -10.31 12.36
C GLY A 207 30.64 -10.57 13.81
N PRO A 208 31.57 -10.74 14.71
CA PRO A 208 31.25 -10.97 16.12
C PRO A 208 30.66 -9.73 16.77
N ILE A 209 29.59 -9.95 17.53
CA ILE A 209 28.95 -8.93 18.36
C ILE A 209 29.62 -8.96 19.74
N ASP A 210 29.96 -7.79 20.24
CA ASP A 210 30.49 -7.63 21.60
C ASP A 210 29.32 -7.41 22.57
N GLU A 211 28.80 -8.50 23.11
CA GLU A 211 27.70 -8.47 24.07
C GLU A 211 28.13 -7.92 25.45
N GLU A 212 29.43 -7.96 25.79
CA GLU A 212 29.94 -7.43 27.06
C GLU A 212 29.97 -5.89 27.04
N ALA A 213 30.23 -5.32 25.88
CA ALA A 213 30.18 -3.86 25.66
C ALA A 213 28.80 -3.32 25.37
N ALA A 214 27.76 -4.15 25.42
CA ALA A 214 26.37 -3.71 25.17
C ALA A 214 25.91 -2.68 26.22
N THR A 215 25.36 -1.58 25.77
CA THR A 215 24.83 -0.53 26.63
C THR A 215 23.37 -0.25 26.34
N LYS A 216 22.62 0.17 27.37
CA LYS A 216 21.23 0.55 27.22
C LYS A 216 21.00 1.92 27.85
N VAL A 217 20.69 2.91 27.03
CA VAL A 217 20.50 4.29 27.46
C VAL A 217 19.16 4.82 26.92
N GLY A 218 18.30 5.32 27.79
CA GLY A 218 17.07 5.99 27.37
C GLY A 218 16.09 5.16 26.53
N GLY A 219 16.16 3.82 26.63
CA GLY A 219 15.34 2.91 25.78
C GLY A 219 15.99 2.55 24.44
N VAL A 220 17.20 3.05 24.18
CA VAL A 220 18.05 2.66 23.06
C VAL A 220 19.03 1.59 23.54
N GLU A 221 19.16 0.51 22.79
CA GLU A 221 20.13 -0.54 23.01
C GLU A 221 21.23 -0.43 21.97
N LEU A 222 22.48 -0.35 22.41
CA LEU A 222 23.69 -0.22 21.60
C LEU A 222 24.57 -1.45 21.80
N ARG A 223 24.87 -2.18 20.72
CA ARG A 223 25.75 -3.34 20.74
C ARG A 223 26.88 -3.20 19.71
N PRO A 224 28.14 -3.04 20.12
CA PRO A 224 29.25 -2.97 19.18
C PRO A 224 29.40 -4.27 18.40
N VAL A 225 29.81 -4.17 17.13
CA VAL A 225 30.02 -5.31 16.23
C VAL A 225 31.16 -5.04 15.26
N LEU A 226 32.03 -6.02 15.09
CA LEU A 226 33.13 -5.96 14.12
C LEU A 226 32.64 -6.42 12.74
N ALA A 227 31.72 -5.67 12.16
CA ALA A 227 31.13 -6.00 10.88
C ALA A 227 31.96 -5.48 9.70
N GLN A 228 32.36 -6.37 8.79
CA GLN A 228 32.99 -6.02 7.50
C GLN A 228 32.02 -6.02 6.35
N SER A 229 30.86 -6.63 6.53
CA SER A 229 29.79 -6.75 5.54
C SER A 229 28.46 -7.02 6.21
N PHE A 230 27.39 -6.97 5.43
CA PHE A 230 26.05 -7.23 5.92
C PHE A 230 25.35 -8.24 5.01
N GLY A 231 24.57 -9.14 5.59
CA GLY A 231 23.87 -10.20 4.89
C GLY A 231 22.38 -10.23 5.16
N CYS A 232 21.60 -10.44 4.13
CA CYS A 232 20.17 -10.71 4.24
C CYS A 232 19.92 -12.22 4.09
N PRO A 233 19.43 -12.91 5.14
CA PRO A 233 19.28 -14.37 5.10
C PRO A 233 18.12 -14.85 4.23
N CYS A 234 17.15 -13.98 3.89
CA CYS A 234 15.95 -14.39 3.17
C CYS A 234 16.26 -14.87 1.74
N HIS A 235 17.05 -14.10 0.97
CA HIS A 235 17.35 -14.43 -0.42
C HIS A 235 18.84 -14.22 -0.77
N GLY A 236 19.71 -14.20 0.24
CA GLY A 236 21.16 -14.11 0.02
C GLY A 236 21.67 -12.74 -0.44
N GLY A 237 20.93 -11.66 -0.14
CA GLY A 237 21.44 -10.30 -0.38
C GLY A 237 22.70 -10.03 0.42
N LEU A 238 23.79 -9.59 -0.22
CA LEU A 238 25.05 -9.23 0.44
C LEU A 238 25.41 -7.78 0.15
N TYR A 239 25.90 -7.10 1.20
CA TYR A 239 26.31 -5.70 1.16
C TYR A 239 27.67 -5.53 1.81
N ASP A 240 28.46 -4.58 1.33
CA ASP A 240 29.73 -4.23 1.98
C ASP A 240 29.54 -3.33 3.21
N SER A 241 30.65 -2.89 3.79
CA SER A 241 30.66 -2.00 4.97
C SER A 241 30.10 -0.60 4.70
N GLU A 242 29.97 -0.19 3.43
CA GLU A 242 29.31 1.07 3.05
C GLU A 242 27.84 0.87 2.66
N GLY A 243 27.34 -0.38 2.69
CA GLY A 243 26.00 -0.74 2.30
C GLY A 243 25.82 -1.01 0.81
N ASN A 244 26.89 -0.97 0.00
CA ASN A 244 26.79 -1.29 -1.42
C ASN A 244 26.45 -2.75 -1.63
N ARG A 245 25.57 -3.02 -2.60
CA ARG A 245 25.25 -4.36 -3.04
C ARG A 245 26.48 -5.08 -3.55
N ARG A 246 26.71 -6.31 -3.08
CA ARG A 246 27.78 -7.21 -3.53
C ARG A 246 27.23 -8.44 -4.25
N ALA A 247 26.09 -8.98 -3.78
CA ALA A 247 25.46 -10.15 -4.38
C ALA A 247 23.98 -10.26 -4.00
N GLY A 248 23.27 -11.16 -4.67
CA GLY A 248 21.88 -11.47 -4.42
C GLY A 248 20.90 -10.56 -5.18
N PRO A 249 19.60 -10.67 -4.90
CA PRO A 249 18.55 -9.99 -5.65
C PRO A 249 18.39 -8.48 -5.39
N PRO A 250 18.92 -7.86 -4.29
CA PRO A 250 18.83 -6.41 -4.13
C PRO A 250 19.33 -5.68 -5.38
N VAL A 251 18.67 -4.58 -5.75
CA VAL A 251 19.03 -3.82 -6.98
C VAL A 251 19.91 -2.59 -6.70
N ARG A 252 20.00 -2.17 -5.45
CA ARG A 252 20.75 -0.97 -5.01
C ARG A 252 21.40 -1.19 -3.64
N SER A 253 22.08 -0.16 -3.14
CA SER A 253 22.67 -0.14 -1.80
C SER A 253 21.59 -0.09 -0.71
N LEU A 254 21.96 -0.44 0.53
CA LEU A 254 21.12 -0.24 1.71
C LEU A 254 20.74 1.22 1.86
N ASP A 255 19.53 1.47 2.33
CA ASP A 255 19.10 2.80 2.72
C ASP A 255 19.99 3.35 3.84
N ARG A 256 20.23 4.64 3.80
CA ARG A 256 20.91 5.36 4.88
C ARG A 256 19.93 6.27 5.60
N GLN A 257 20.34 6.69 6.80
CA GLN A 257 19.60 7.66 7.59
C GLN A 257 20.34 8.99 7.66
N GLU A 258 19.60 10.05 7.58
CA GLU A 258 20.09 11.38 7.92
C GLU A 258 20.33 11.45 9.45
N TYR A 259 21.19 12.33 9.86
CA TYR A 259 21.46 12.53 11.27
C TYR A 259 21.84 13.98 11.57
N SER A 260 21.70 14.35 12.81
CA SER A 260 22.20 15.61 13.36
C SER A 260 22.86 15.39 14.71
N ILE A 261 23.76 16.26 15.06
CA ILE A 261 24.37 16.27 16.40
C ILE A 261 23.73 17.42 17.19
N ARG A 262 23.06 17.07 18.29
CA ARG A 262 22.39 18.05 19.15
C ARG A 262 22.83 17.84 20.59
N ASN A 263 23.45 18.85 21.19
CA ASN A 263 23.96 18.79 22.57
C ASN A 263 24.91 17.60 22.83
N GLY A 264 25.72 17.22 21.82
CA GLY A 264 26.62 16.06 21.92
C GLY A 264 25.95 14.71 21.71
N HIS A 265 24.65 14.66 21.43
CA HIS A 265 23.92 13.42 21.12
C HIS A 265 23.78 13.22 19.62
N LEU A 266 23.86 11.97 19.19
CA LEU A 266 23.53 11.54 17.84
C LEU A 266 22.00 11.36 17.72
N VAL A 267 21.39 12.20 16.88
CA VAL A 267 19.94 12.14 16.60
C VAL A 267 19.74 11.70 15.17
N LEU A 268 19.01 10.58 14.99
CA LEU A 268 18.66 10.05 13.69
C LEU A 268 17.50 10.85 13.09
N GLY A 269 17.58 11.06 11.80
CA GLY A 269 16.53 11.66 10.98
C GLY A 269 15.88 10.65 10.03
N PRO A 270 15.26 11.13 8.94
CA PRO A 270 14.59 10.30 7.96
C PRO A 270 15.58 9.39 7.20
N ASN A 271 15.05 8.28 6.71
CA ASN A 271 15.76 7.40 5.79
C ASN A 271 15.84 8.03 4.40
N TYR A 272 16.87 7.68 3.65
CA TYR A 272 16.96 8.03 2.23
C TYR A 272 17.52 6.87 1.41
N ALA A 273 17.03 6.75 0.17
CA ALA A 273 17.44 5.69 -0.74
C ALA A 273 18.80 5.98 -1.36
N VAL A 274 19.64 4.95 -1.43
CA VAL A 274 21.02 5.04 -1.94
C VAL A 274 21.20 4.10 -3.13
N GLY A 275 21.69 4.61 -4.25
CA GLY A 275 22.05 3.84 -5.42
C GLY A 275 23.40 3.16 -5.25
N ASN A 276 24.41 3.97 -4.96
CA ASN A 276 25.80 3.51 -4.77
C ASN A 276 26.58 4.46 -3.88
N VAL A 277 27.64 3.95 -3.26
CA VAL A 277 28.59 4.71 -2.45
C VAL A 277 29.99 4.49 -2.97
N SER A 278 30.70 5.55 -3.30
CA SER A 278 32.12 5.52 -3.72
C SER A 278 32.99 6.05 -2.58
N GLY A 279 34.10 5.36 -2.30
CA GLY A 279 34.92 5.67 -1.14
C GLY A 279 34.40 5.02 0.14
N THR A 280 34.96 5.44 1.28
CA THR A 280 34.64 4.84 2.59
C THR A 280 34.54 5.90 3.68
N GLY A 281 33.68 5.63 4.65
CA GLY A 281 33.56 6.44 5.86
C GLY A 281 33.23 7.90 5.58
N ALA A 282 34.05 8.77 6.15
CA ALA A 282 33.85 10.20 6.07
C ALA A 282 34.08 10.82 4.68
N THR A 283 34.82 10.13 3.82
CA THR A 283 35.11 10.58 2.45
C THR A 283 34.19 9.89 1.42
N ALA A 284 33.20 9.14 1.89
CA ALA A 284 32.28 8.45 1.03
C ALA A 284 31.36 9.42 0.26
N ALA A 285 31.39 9.34 -1.07
CA ALA A 285 30.48 10.03 -1.94
C ALA A 285 29.21 9.16 -2.15
N ILE A 286 28.06 9.68 -1.74
CA ILE A 286 26.78 8.96 -1.74
C ILE A 286 25.96 9.41 -2.95
N SER A 287 25.67 8.46 -3.86
CA SER A 287 24.72 8.68 -4.95
C SER A 287 23.31 8.30 -4.47
N ARG A 288 22.40 9.28 -4.38
CA ARG A 288 21.00 9.02 -4.01
C ARG A 288 20.28 8.28 -5.13
N TYR A 289 19.35 7.42 -4.78
CA TYR A 289 18.52 6.68 -5.73
C TYR A 289 17.20 7.40 -5.95
N PRO A 290 16.97 8.02 -7.12
CA PRO A 290 15.84 8.93 -7.33
C PRO A 290 14.50 8.20 -7.55
N TRP A 291 14.52 6.90 -7.83
CA TRP A 291 13.35 6.12 -8.25
C TRP A 291 12.64 5.40 -7.10
N SER A 292 13.20 5.45 -5.90
CA SER A 292 12.63 4.78 -4.74
C SER A 292 12.39 5.76 -3.62
N VAL A 293 11.24 5.66 -2.99
CA VAL A 293 10.95 6.40 -1.75
C VAL A 293 11.68 5.70 -0.61
N PRO A 294 12.38 6.42 0.27
CA PRO A 294 13.04 5.85 1.44
C PRO A 294 12.07 4.97 2.25
N GLY A 295 12.55 3.80 2.69
CA GLY A 295 11.73 2.85 3.43
C GLY A 295 10.79 1.99 2.58
N THR A 296 10.65 2.22 1.29
CA THR A 296 10.01 1.28 0.39
C THR A 296 10.99 0.18 0.05
N HIS A 297 10.59 -1.06 0.29
CA HIS A 297 11.45 -2.23 0.15
C HIS A 297 11.26 -2.93 -1.19
N VAL A 298 10.15 -2.68 -1.84
CA VAL A 298 9.87 -3.13 -3.20
C VAL A 298 10.06 -1.93 -4.11
N ASP A 299 11.09 -1.95 -4.91
CA ASP A 299 11.39 -0.89 -5.85
C ASP A 299 10.49 -0.96 -7.09
N GLY A 300 9.20 -1.24 -6.87
CA GLY A 300 8.18 -1.31 -7.90
C GLY A 300 8.28 -2.53 -8.81
N ILE A 301 7.38 -2.59 -9.78
CA ILE A 301 7.38 -3.61 -10.85
C ILE A 301 8.66 -3.55 -11.68
N GLU A 302 9.25 -2.39 -11.82
CA GLU A 302 10.49 -2.16 -12.57
C GLU A 302 11.65 -2.99 -12.01
N ALA A 303 11.82 -3.06 -10.69
CA ALA A 303 12.88 -3.83 -10.06
C ALA A 303 12.70 -5.34 -10.26
N TRP A 304 11.46 -5.78 -10.44
CA TRP A 304 11.13 -7.18 -10.68
C TRP A 304 11.24 -7.57 -12.15
N LEU A 305 10.78 -6.71 -13.06
CA LEU A 305 10.83 -6.94 -14.51
C LEU A 305 12.20 -6.59 -15.12
N TYR A 306 12.89 -5.61 -14.55
CA TYR A 306 14.17 -5.11 -15.05
C TYR A 306 15.18 -5.04 -13.91
N PRO A 307 15.82 -6.16 -13.52
CA PRO A 307 16.88 -6.15 -12.51
C PRO A 307 18.15 -5.49 -13.07
N ILE A 308 18.00 -4.35 -13.72
CA ILE A 308 19.12 -3.57 -14.26
C ILE A 308 19.65 -2.76 -13.07
N VAL A 309 20.94 -2.92 -12.79
CA VAL A 309 21.65 -2.02 -11.88
C VAL A 309 21.41 -0.60 -12.37
N PRO A 310 20.84 0.30 -11.55
CA PRO A 310 20.63 1.68 -11.97
C PRO A 310 21.96 2.22 -12.48
N SER A 311 21.98 2.69 -13.73
CA SER A 311 23.14 3.41 -14.24
C SER A 311 23.43 4.54 -13.25
N GLN A 312 24.67 4.64 -12.81
CA GLN A 312 25.11 5.68 -11.91
C GLN A 312 24.64 7.02 -12.46
N VAL A 313 23.65 7.62 -11.83
CA VAL A 313 23.29 9.00 -12.13
C VAL A 313 24.38 9.83 -11.50
N THR A 314 25.42 10.12 -12.28
CA THR A 314 26.40 11.14 -11.96
C THR A 314 25.64 12.46 -12.01
N GLY A 315 25.29 12.96 -10.83
CA GLY A 315 24.78 14.30 -10.61
C GLY A 315 25.91 15.27 -10.36
#